data_0e522bbc384b6aafdb54381b7e224517
#
_entry.id   0e522bbc384b6aafdb54381b7e224517
#
_cell.length_a   1.000
_cell.length_b   1.000
_cell.length_c   1.000
_cell.angle_alpha   90.00
_cell.angle_beta   90.00
_cell.angle_gamma   90.00
#
_symmetry.space_group_name_H-M   'P 1'
#
loop_
_entity.id
_entity.type
_entity.pdbx_description
1 polymer ?
#
loop_
_entity_poly.entity_id
_entity_poly.type
_entity_poly.pdbx_seq_one_letter_code
_entity_poly.pdbx_strand_id
1 'polypeptide(L)'
;MSTMNVIDTRLPELLRAKRALLGMFVGIPAPSLVEMCGHAGVDFVIVDNEHGPAGIESTEHMLRAARASNVIPVVRTLESDILRVLDIGASAIQVPQVNSAEQAKRIVAAAKYPPLGMRGAAFSTRAAGYGFFGGEQHVKDSNAGTAVIIMTETRQAIDNIDAILAVPGIDAVFFGPNDLSFSYGYPGQMAHPEVLGAIEHGIERALAHGVAPGVLALNPDDFHKWRGKGARYIPMVLSGLLGNALRTTVAAARTP
;
A
#
# COMPACT_ATOMS: atom_id res chain seq x y z
N MET A 1 -26.75 -16.33 -2.79
CA MET A 1 -26.27 -15.23 -3.64
C MET A 1 -24.97 -14.74 -3.02
N SER A 2 -23.85 -14.83 -3.71
CA SER A 2 -22.59 -14.23 -3.23
C SER A 2 -22.85 -12.72 -3.10
N THR A 3 -22.73 -12.18 -1.90
CA THR A 3 -22.80 -10.75 -1.64
C THR A 3 -21.61 -10.12 -2.37
N MET A 4 -21.87 -9.48 -3.52
CA MET A 4 -20.85 -8.75 -4.27
C MET A 4 -20.46 -7.52 -3.45
N ASN A 5 -19.53 -7.69 -2.50
CA ASN A 5 -18.94 -6.55 -1.80
C ASN A 5 -18.06 -5.75 -2.77
N VAL A 6 -18.15 -4.43 -2.75
CA VAL A 6 -17.29 -3.56 -3.56
C VAL A 6 -15.87 -3.53 -2.99
N ILE A 7 -15.74 -3.70 -1.69
CA ILE A 7 -14.48 -3.69 -0.97
C ILE A 7 -13.81 -5.07 -1.06
N ASP A 8 -12.54 -5.09 -1.41
CA ASP A 8 -11.73 -6.31 -1.40
C ASP A 8 -11.15 -6.54 0.02
N THR A 9 -11.65 -7.53 0.70
CA THR A 9 -11.29 -7.79 2.11
C THR A 9 -10.09 -8.74 2.28
N ARG A 10 -9.42 -9.13 1.20
CA ARG A 10 -8.36 -10.17 1.23
C ARG A 10 -7.05 -9.70 1.86
N LEU A 11 -6.67 -8.42 1.71
CA LEU A 11 -5.33 -7.98 2.09
C LEU A 11 -5.02 -8.15 3.58
N PRO A 12 -5.88 -7.73 4.53
CA PRO A 12 -5.59 -7.93 5.95
C PRO A 12 -5.40 -9.41 6.33
N GLU A 13 -6.18 -10.30 5.72
CA GLU A 13 -6.07 -11.74 5.96
C GLU A 13 -4.75 -12.30 5.43
N LEU A 14 -4.36 -11.96 4.20
CA LEU A 14 -3.11 -12.41 3.59
C LEU A 14 -1.88 -11.91 4.36
N LEU A 15 -1.90 -10.67 4.86
CA LEU A 15 -0.82 -10.11 5.69
C LEU A 15 -0.70 -10.87 7.03
N ARG A 16 -1.83 -11.22 7.66
CA ARG A 16 -1.85 -12.05 8.90
C ARG A 16 -1.40 -13.49 8.65
N ALA A 17 -1.70 -14.06 7.49
CA ALA A 17 -1.25 -15.40 7.10
C ALA A 17 0.27 -15.54 6.89
N LYS A 18 1.03 -14.47 7.11
CA LYS A 18 2.50 -14.42 7.01
C LYS A 18 3.04 -14.76 5.61
N ARG A 19 2.20 -14.62 4.58
CA ARG A 19 2.62 -14.78 3.19
C ARG A 19 3.33 -13.52 2.70
N ALA A 20 4.45 -13.68 2.00
CA ALA A 20 5.06 -12.58 1.26
C ALA A 20 4.25 -12.32 -0.02
N LEU A 21 3.80 -11.10 -0.20
CA LEU A 21 2.98 -10.62 -1.31
C LEU A 21 3.83 -9.77 -2.24
N LEU A 22 3.74 -10.05 -3.55
CA LEU A 22 4.35 -9.24 -4.59
C LEU A 22 3.38 -8.16 -5.04
N GLY A 23 3.79 -6.90 -4.91
CA GLY A 23 3.01 -5.75 -5.36
C GLY A 23 3.65 -4.96 -6.49
N MET A 24 2.88 -4.01 -7.05
CA MET A 24 3.38 -3.03 -8.02
C MET A 24 2.90 -1.62 -7.68
N PHE A 25 3.84 -0.67 -7.55
CA PHE A 25 3.50 0.75 -7.60
C PHE A 25 3.13 1.15 -9.02
N VAL A 26 1.91 1.64 -9.19
CA VAL A 26 1.36 2.09 -10.47
C VAL A 26 1.19 3.61 -10.42
N GLY A 27 2.26 4.34 -10.72
CA GLY A 27 2.27 5.81 -10.76
C GLY A 27 1.75 6.40 -12.07
N ILE A 28 1.50 5.57 -13.10
CA ILE A 28 0.87 6.01 -14.36
C ILE A 28 -0.62 5.71 -14.26
N PRO A 29 -1.51 6.71 -14.36
CA PRO A 29 -2.95 6.53 -14.17
C PRO A 29 -3.62 5.88 -15.39
N ALA A 30 -3.30 4.60 -15.62
CA ALA A 30 -3.83 3.80 -16.71
C ALA A 30 -4.48 2.51 -16.16
N PRO A 31 -5.81 2.36 -16.23
CA PRO A 31 -6.52 1.15 -15.80
C PRO A 31 -5.97 -0.13 -16.44
N SER A 32 -5.58 -0.09 -17.73
CA SER A 32 -4.98 -1.22 -18.44
C SER A 32 -3.69 -1.74 -17.83
N LEU A 33 -2.87 -0.87 -17.23
CA LEU A 33 -1.67 -1.31 -16.51
C LEU A 33 -2.02 -2.08 -15.23
N VAL A 34 -3.10 -1.72 -14.57
CA VAL A 34 -3.62 -2.46 -13.41
C VAL A 34 -4.12 -3.84 -13.84
N GLU A 35 -4.87 -3.92 -14.95
CA GLU A 35 -5.33 -5.21 -15.52
C GLU A 35 -4.14 -6.10 -15.90
N MET A 36 -3.12 -5.54 -16.55
CA MET A 36 -1.88 -6.27 -16.90
C MET A 36 -1.19 -6.84 -15.65
N CYS A 37 -1.13 -6.08 -14.55
CA CYS A 37 -0.60 -6.58 -13.28
C CYS A 37 -1.41 -7.77 -12.75
N GLY A 38 -2.75 -7.68 -12.77
CA GLY A 38 -3.61 -8.77 -12.35
C GLY A 38 -3.44 -10.03 -13.20
N HIS A 39 -3.44 -9.88 -14.53
CA HIS A 39 -3.21 -11.00 -15.45
C HIS A 39 -1.81 -11.61 -15.34
N ALA A 40 -0.81 -10.82 -14.95
CA ALA A 40 0.54 -11.31 -14.67
C ALA A 40 0.67 -12.06 -13.34
N GLY A 41 -0.38 -12.07 -12.49
CA GLY A 41 -0.37 -12.76 -11.20
C GLY A 41 0.23 -11.95 -10.05
N VAL A 42 0.27 -10.62 -10.16
CA VAL A 42 0.66 -9.73 -9.06
C VAL A 42 -0.41 -9.79 -7.96
N ASP A 43 -0.01 -9.91 -6.69
CA ASP A 43 -0.96 -10.03 -5.57
C ASP A 43 -1.71 -8.72 -5.31
N PHE A 44 -1.03 -7.57 -5.39
CA PHE A 44 -1.63 -6.26 -5.16
C PHE A 44 -1.00 -5.15 -6.01
N VAL A 45 -1.73 -4.08 -6.25
CA VAL A 45 -1.24 -2.85 -6.88
C VAL A 45 -1.39 -1.68 -5.94
N ILE A 46 -0.46 -0.73 -6.00
CA ILE A 46 -0.54 0.54 -5.27
C ILE A 46 -0.77 1.64 -6.30
N VAL A 47 -2.00 2.15 -6.35
CA VAL A 47 -2.32 3.35 -7.12
C VAL A 47 -1.75 4.55 -6.37
N ASP A 48 -0.91 5.30 -7.04
CA ASP A 48 -0.11 6.35 -6.41
C ASP A 48 -0.73 7.74 -6.60
N ASN A 49 -1.38 8.24 -5.55
CA ASN A 49 -1.95 9.59 -5.51
C ASN A 49 -1.05 10.61 -4.79
N GLU A 50 0.15 10.20 -4.34
CA GLU A 50 1.12 11.12 -3.76
C GLU A 50 2.06 11.69 -4.83
N HIS A 51 2.76 10.83 -5.57
CA HIS A 51 3.74 11.22 -6.60
C HIS A 51 3.25 10.98 -8.02
N GLY A 52 2.14 10.28 -8.20
CA GLY A 52 1.50 10.09 -9.49
C GLY A 52 0.52 11.22 -9.83
N PRO A 53 0.23 11.46 -11.13
CA PRO A 53 -0.76 12.45 -11.56
C PRO A 53 -2.22 11.95 -11.43
N ALA A 54 -2.48 10.83 -10.75
CA ALA A 54 -3.81 10.28 -10.60
C ALA A 54 -4.70 11.18 -9.72
N GLY A 55 -5.83 11.61 -10.27
CA GLY A 55 -6.92 12.22 -9.51
C GLY A 55 -7.92 11.16 -9.03
N ILE A 56 -8.92 11.60 -8.25
CA ILE A 56 -9.95 10.70 -7.69
C ILE A 56 -10.68 9.90 -8.79
N GLU A 57 -11.04 10.54 -9.90
CA GLU A 57 -11.74 9.88 -11.01
C GLU A 57 -10.90 8.78 -11.67
N SER A 58 -9.62 9.08 -12.01
CA SER A 58 -8.72 8.08 -12.59
C SER A 58 -8.42 6.95 -11.60
N THR A 59 -8.27 7.27 -10.32
CA THR A 59 -8.11 6.27 -9.26
C THR A 59 -9.32 5.34 -9.20
N GLU A 60 -10.54 5.87 -9.25
CA GLU A 60 -11.76 5.04 -9.27
C GLU A 60 -11.79 4.08 -10.47
N HIS A 61 -11.35 4.52 -11.65
CA HIS A 61 -11.24 3.64 -12.81
C HIS A 61 -10.18 2.55 -12.64
N MET A 62 -9.05 2.87 -12.01
CA MET A 62 -8.02 1.88 -11.68
C MET A 62 -8.50 0.86 -10.64
N LEU A 63 -9.33 1.28 -9.67
CA LEU A 63 -9.97 0.36 -8.72
C LEU A 63 -10.97 -0.59 -9.42
N ARG A 64 -11.68 -0.12 -10.46
CA ARG A 64 -12.54 -1.00 -11.28
C ARG A 64 -11.71 -2.04 -12.04
N ALA A 65 -10.60 -1.61 -12.64
CA ALA A 65 -9.67 -2.48 -13.35
C ALA A 65 -9.06 -3.54 -12.43
N ALA A 66 -8.65 -3.15 -11.23
CA ALA A 66 -8.13 -4.09 -10.22
C ALA A 66 -9.15 -5.17 -9.87
N ARG A 67 -10.43 -4.77 -9.69
CA ARG A 67 -11.50 -5.73 -9.43
C ARG A 67 -11.75 -6.66 -10.62
N ALA A 68 -11.74 -6.14 -11.85
CA ALA A 68 -11.96 -6.92 -13.07
C ALA A 68 -10.86 -7.96 -13.31
N SER A 69 -9.62 -7.66 -12.93
CA SER A 69 -8.45 -8.53 -13.09
C SER A 69 -8.05 -9.28 -11.81
N ASN A 70 -8.89 -9.22 -10.75
CA ASN A 70 -8.69 -9.93 -9.48
C ASN A 70 -7.38 -9.61 -8.73
N VAL A 71 -6.79 -8.43 -8.94
CA VAL A 71 -5.64 -7.93 -8.18
C VAL A 71 -6.13 -7.02 -7.04
N ILE A 72 -5.49 -7.08 -5.87
CA ILE A 72 -5.90 -6.31 -4.70
C ILE A 72 -5.47 -4.84 -4.88
N PRO A 73 -6.40 -3.86 -4.83
CA PRO A 73 -6.04 -2.46 -4.94
C PRO A 73 -5.69 -1.85 -3.58
N VAL A 74 -4.56 -1.18 -3.52
CA VAL A 74 -4.15 -0.26 -2.46
C VAL A 74 -4.07 1.14 -3.07
N VAL A 75 -4.42 2.18 -2.33
CA VAL A 75 -4.21 3.56 -2.76
C VAL A 75 -3.21 4.24 -1.83
N ARG A 76 -2.07 4.70 -2.38
CA ARG A 76 -1.20 5.60 -1.63
C ARG A 76 -1.82 6.99 -1.66
N THR A 77 -2.11 7.54 -0.50
CA THR A 77 -2.88 8.79 -0.36
C THR A 77 -2.45 9.59 0.86
N LEU A 78 -2.62 10.90 0.81
CA LEU A 78 -2.41 11.76 1.97
C LEU A 78 -3.51 11.55 3.02
N GLU A 79 -3.21 11.90 4.29
CA GLU A 79 -4.15 11.79 5.42
C GLU A 79 -5.47 12.54 5.12
N SER A 80 -5.41 13.70 4.43
CA SER A 80 -6.58 14.52 4.07
C SER A 80 -7.56 13.84 3.11
N ASP A 81 -7.11 12.90 2.30
CA ASP A 81 -7.90 12.29 1.23
C ASP A 81 -8.40 10.87 1.57
N ILE A 82 -8.09 10.35 2.77
CA ILE A 82 -8.48 9.00 3.21
C ILE A 82 -9.96 8.75 2.99
N LEU A 83 -10.84 9.65 3.45
CA LEU A 83 -12.29 9.49 3.28
C LEU A 83 -12.68 9.34 1.81
N ARG A 84 -12.15 10.20 0.95
CA ARG A 84 -12.49 10.24 -0.49
C ARG A 84 -12.07 8.97 -1.21
N VAL A 85 -10.83 8.48 -0.95
CA VAL A 85 -10.35 7.26 -1.61
C VAL A 85 -11.07 6.00 -1.11
N LEU A 86 -11.47 5.98 0.16
CA LEU A 86 -12.28 4.89 0.70
C LEU A 86 -13.72 4.90 0.13
N ASP A 87 -14.29 6.08 -0.10
CA ASP A 87 -15.65 6.21 -0.64
C ASP A 87 -15.75 5.84 -2.12
N ILE A 88 -14.68 6.03 -2.91
CA ILE A 88 -14.61 5.48 -4.27
C ILE A 88 -14.29 3.97 -4.30
N GLY A 89 -14.17 3.31 -3.14
CA GLY A 89 -14.08 1.87 -3.00
C GLY A 89 -12.66 1.32 -2.93
N ALA A 90 -11.67 2.10 -2.46
CA ALA A 90 -10.39 1.55 -2.07
C ALA A 90 -10.58 0.57 -0.91
N SER A 91 -9.88 -0.55 -0.96
CA SER A 91 -9.91 -1.60 0.06
C SER A 91 -8.73 -1.51 1.01
N ALA A 92 -7.74 -0.73 0.65
CA ALA A 92 -6.56 -0.48 1.46
C ALA A 92 -6.01 0.92 1.16
N ILE A 93 -5.47 1.55 2.18
CA ILE A 93 -4.76 2.82 2.08
C ILE A 93 -3.31 2.63 2.52
N GLN A 94 -2.40 3.35 1.85
CA GLN A 94 -1.01 3.48 2.25
C GLN A 94 -0.72 4.96 2.45
N VAL A 95 -0.45 5.36 3.71
CA VAL A 95 -0.29 6.78 4.07
C VAL A 95 1.18 7.09 4.31
N PRO A 96 1.75 8.07 3.56
CA PRO A 96 3.16 8.43 3.67
C PRO A 96 3.46 9.30 4.90
N GLN A 97 4.75 9.46 5.21
CA GLN A 97 5.30 10.43 6.18
C GLN A 97 4.75 10.30 7.61
N VAL A 98 4.50 9.06 8.08
CA VAL A 98 4.00 8.81 9.44
C VAL A 98 5.16 8.78 10.42
N ASN A 99 5.23 9.80 11.28
CA ASN A 99 6.37 10.06 12.16
C ASN A 99 6.05 9.87 13.67
N SER A 100 4.78 9.68 14.04
CA SER A 100 4.37 9.53 15.43
C SER A 100 3.18 8.62 15.62
N ALA A 101 3.02 8.09 16.83
CA ALA A 101 1.85 7.31 17.23
C ALA A 101 0.54 8.11 17.14
N GLU A 102 0.56 9.40 17.42
CA GLU A 102 -0.62 10.29 17.33
C GLU A 102 -1.08 10.41 15.88
N GLN A 103 -0.15 10.55 14.93
CA GLN A 103 -0.47 10.56 13.51
C GLN A 103 -1.03 9.21 13.06
N ALA A 104 -0.41 8.11 13.46
CA ALA A 104 -0.91 6.76 13.14
C ALA A 104 -2.34 6.52 13.70
N LYS A 105 -2.63 6.98 14.94
CA LYS A 105 -3.98 6.91 15.52
C LYS A 105 -5.01 7.69 14.70
N ARG A 106 -4.68 8.91 14.24
CA ARG A 106 -5.59 9.70 13.39
C ARG A 106 -5.89 9.00 12.07
N ILE A 107 -4.86 8.42 11.45
CA ILE A 107 -5.01 7.69 10.17
C ILE A 107 -5.93 6.48 10.35
N VAL A 108 -5.71 5.67 11.37
CA VAL A 108 -6.58 4.52 11.68
C VAL A 108 -8.02 4.99 11.96
N ALA A 109 -8.17 6.05 12.76
CA ALA A 109 -9.49 6.59 13.07
C ALA A 109 -10.22 7.13 11.84
N ALA A 110 -9.50 7.76 10.90
CA ALA A 110 -10.07 8.24 9.63
C ALA A 110 -10.47 7.09 8.68
N ALA A 111 -9.80 5.94 8.78
CA ALA A 111 -10.05 4.78 7.90
C ALA A 111 -11.18 3.86 8.39
N LYS A 112 -11.49 3.88 9.67
CA LYS A 112 -12.45 2.94 10.29
C LYS A 112 -13.73 3.65 10.73
N TYR A 113 -14.87 2.98 10.54
CA TYR A 113 -16.16 3.44 11.11
C TYR A 113 -16.22 3.23 12.63
N PRO A 114 -17.08 3.97 13.34
CA PRO A 114 -17.37 3.69 14.75
C PRO A 114 -17.76 2.23 14.98
N PRO A 115 -17.39 1.60 16.11
CA PRO A 115 -16.66 2.18 17.24
C PRO A 115 -15.13 2.14 17.08
N LEU A 116 -14.59 1.62 15.97
CA LEU A 116 -13.15 1.44 15.74
C LEU A 116 -12.45 2.73 15.27
N GLY A 117 -13.20 3.70 14.77
CA GLY A 117 -12.69 4.97 14.27
C GLY A 117 -13.79 6.03 14.16
N MET A 118 -13.55 7.02 13.28
CA MET A 118 -14.42 8.19 13.10
C MET A 118 -14.72 8.44 11.60
N ARG A 119 -14.54 7.46 10.71
CA ARG A 119 -14.85 7.60 9.28
C ARG A 119 -16.30 8.06 9.10
N GLY A 120 -16.50 9.12 8.31
CA GLY A 120 -17.83 9.59 7.90
C GLY A 120 -18.56 8.53 7.04
N ALA A 121 -19.88 8.42 7.22
CA ALA A 121 -20.69 7.43 6.50
C ALA A 121 -21.52 8.07 5.39
N ALA A 122 -21.31 7.63 4.15
CA ALA A 122 -22.16 7.99 3.00
C ALA A 122 -22.42 6.71 2.17
N PHE A 123 -23.60 6.14 2.30
CA PHE A 123 -23.94 4.89 1.61
C PHE A 123 -24.32 5.08 0.13
N SER A 124 -24.46 6.31 -0.35
CA SER A 124 -24.66 6.62 -1.77
C SER A 124 -23.37 6.52 -2.61
N THR A 125 -22.22 6.25 -1.97
CA THR A 125 -20.91 6.14 -2.63
C THR A 125 -20.68 4.77 -3.27
N ARG A 126 -19.67 4.69 -4.14
CA ARG A 126 -19.27 3.43 -4.78
C ARG A 126 -18.92 2.34 -3.77
N ALA A 127 -18.26 2.69 -2.67
CA ALA A 127 -17.88 1.73 -1.63
C ALA A 127 -19.08 0.94 -1.08
N ALA A 128 -20.25 1.59 -0.96
CA ALA A 128 -21.50 0.96 -0.55
C ALA A 128 -22.39 0.56 -1.73
N GLY A 129 -21.80 0.40 -2.93
CA GLY A 129 -22.53 0.00 -4.14
C GLY A 129 -23.66 0.97 -4.50
N TYR A 130 -23.44 2.29 -4.30
CA TYR A 130 -24.41 3.33 -4.58
C TYR A 130 -25.75 3.16 -3.82
N GLY A 131 -25.68 2.64 -2.60
CA GLY A 131 -26.83 2.39 -1.73
C GLY A 131 -27.34 0.95 -1.73
N PHE A 132 -26.84 0.09 -2.60
CA PHE A 132 -27.27 -1.31 -2.65
C PHE A 132 -26.70 -2.17 -1.53
N PHE A 133 -25.56 -1.78 -0.92
CA PHE A 133 -24.82 -2.55 0.09
C PHE A 133 -24.59 -1.76 1.40
N GLY A 134 -25.40 -0.75 1.67
CA GLY A 134 -25.25 0.10 2.87
C GLY A 134 -25.64 -0.59 4.17
N GLY A 135 -25.62 0.17 5.26
CA GLY A 135 -26.10 -0.26 6.59
C GLY A 135 -25.03 -0.98 7.42
N GLU A 136 -25.49 -1.69 8.45
CA GLU A 136 -24.64 -2.29 9.48
C GLU A 136 -23.64 -3.32 8.91
N GLN A 137 -24.07 -4.12 7.95
CA GLN A 137 -23.20 -5.13 7.33
C GLN A 137 -22.06 -4.49 6.56
N HIS A 138 -22.33 -3.41 5.81
CA HIS A 138 -21.27 -2.64 5.13
C HIS A 138 -20.25 -2.06 6.11
N VAL A 139 -20.70 -1.55 7.26
CA VAL A 139 -19.80 -1.02 8.30
C VAL A 139 -18.91 -2.13 8.87
N LYS A 140 -19.49 -3.31 9.16
CA LYS A 140 -18.73 -4.48 9.65
C LYS A 140 -17.70 -4.94 8.63
N ASP A 141 -18.10 -5.13 7.37
CA ASP A 141 -17.23 -5.58 6.30
C ASP A 141 -16.11 -4.58 6.03
N SER A 142 -16.43 -3.28 6.00
CA SER A 142 -15.46 -2.21 5.81
C SER A 142 -14.44 -2.17 6.95
N ASN A 143 -14.89 -2.25 8.21
CA ASN A 143 -13.99 -2.25 9.36
C ASN A 143 -13.07 -3.48 9.39
N ALA A 144 -13.57 -4.64 8.98
CA ALA A 144 -12.79 -5.86 8.91
C ALA A 144 -11.84 -5.90 7.71
N GLY A 145 -12.28 -5.40 6.55
CA GLY A 145 -11.61 -5.57 5.28
C GLY A 145 -10.72 -4.40 4.83
N THR A 146 -10.95 -3.18 5.34
CA THR A 146 -10.08 -2.05 4.99
C THR A 146 -8.72 -2.19 5.64
N ALA A 147 -7.66 -2.41 4.85
CA ALA A 147 -6.29 -2.43 5.35
C ALA A 147 -5.71 -1.03 5.52
N VAL A 148 -4.99 -0.81 6.62
CA VAL A 148 -4.25 0.43 6.89
C VAL A 148 -2.77 0.13 6.87
N ILE A 149 -2.07 0.68 5.86
CA ILE A 149 -0.63 0.63 5.72
C ILE A 149 -0.08 2.02 6.01
N ILE A 150 0.89 2.13 6.90
CA ILE A 150 1.60 3.37 7.18
C ILE A 150 3.00 3.32 6.57
N MET A 151 3.53 4.47 6.12
CA MET A 151 4.91 4.56 5.65
C MET A 151 5.77 5.27 6.70
N THR A 152 6.82 4.58 7.15
CA THR A 152 7.86 5.10 8.04
C THR A 152 9.12 5.29 7.20
N GLU A 153 9.41 6.53 6.88
CA GLU A 153 10.41 6.87 5.86
C GLU A 153 11.30 8.05 6.28
N THR A 154 11.34 8.32 7.59
CA THR A 154 12.24 9.31 8.19
C THR A 154 12.97 8.72 9.39
N ARG A 155 14.11 9.32 9.76
CA ARG A 155 14.84 8.98 10.99
C ARG A 155 13.91 9.07 12.20
N GLN A 156 13.14 10.15 12.31
CA GLN A 156 12.17 10.33 13.39
C GLN A 156 11.15 9.20 13.47
N ALA A 157 10.65 8.72 12.32
CA ALA A 157 9.71 7.59 12.30
C ALA A 157 10.36 6.29 12.80
N ILE A 158 11.62 6.05 12.44
CA ILE A 158 12.38 4.89 12.92
C ILE A 158 12.65 4.99 14.43
N ASP A 159 13.01 6.17 14.93
CA ASP A 159 13.23 6.39 16.37
C ASP A 159 11.94 6.18 17.18
N ASN A 160 10.78 6.46 16.59
CA ASN A 160 9.44 6.30 17.21
C ASN A 160 8.75 4.97 16.86
N ILE A 161 9.44 4.04 16.20
CA ILE A 161 8.81 2.88 15.54
C ILE A 161 7.96 2.04 16.49
N ASP A 162 8.41 1.79 17.71
CA ASP A 162 7.67 0.99 18.69
C ASP A 162 6.37 1.66 19.13
N ALA A 163 6.39 2.97 19.36
CA ALA A 163 5.20 3.72 19.72
C ALA A 163 4.18 3.75 18.56
N ILE A 164 4.66 3.85 17.32
CA ILE A 164 3.84 3.80 16.11
C ILE A 164 3.19 2.42 15.96
N LEU A 165 4.00 1.35 16.05
CA LEU A 165 3.53 -0.03 15.86
C LEU A 165 2.61 -0.52 16.99
N ALA A 166 2.64 0.09 18.16
CA ALA A 166 1.72 -0.19 19.25
C ALA A 166 0.29 0.32 19.00
N VAL A 167 0.07 1.14 17.95
CA VAL A 167 -1.26 1.65 17.60
C VAL A 167 -2.10 0.52 17.00
N PRO A 168 -3.26 0.17 17.60
CA PRO A 168 -4.10 -0.89 17.07
C PRO A 168 -4.75 -0.47 15.73
N GLY A 169 -4.91 -1.44 14.84
CA GLY A 169 -5.55 -1.23 13.53
C GLY A 169 -4.60 -0.93 12.38
N ILE A 170 -3.29 -0.94 12.61
CA ILE A 170 -2.27 -0.94 11.55
C ILE A 170 -2.08 -2.39 11.07
N ASP A 171 -2.29 -2.64 9.78
CA ASP A 171 -2.12 -3.96 9.17
C ASP A 171 -0.69 -4.18 8.65
N ALA A 172 -0.07 -3.13 8.12
CA ALA A 172 1.33 -3.17 7.67
C ALA A 172 2.04 -1.84 7.88
N VAL A 173 3.37 -1.92 7.99
CA VAL A 173 4.27 -0.77 7.97
C VAL A 173 5.20 -0.90 6.77
N PHE A 174 5.30 0.15 5.96
CA PHE A 174 6.16 0.19 4.79
C PHE A 174 7.36 1.13 5.02
N PHE A 175 8.55 0.62 4.81
CA PHE A 175 9.79 1.37 4.90
C PHE A 175 10.19 1.89 3.51
N GLY A 176 10.12 3.21 3.30
CA GLY A 176 10.46 3.87 2.04
C GLY A 176 11.98 4.10 1.93
N PRO A 177 12.75 3.26 1.21
CA PRO A 177 14.22 3.34 1.23
C PRO A 177 14.75 4.64 0.62
N ASN A 178 14.05 5.22 -0.35
CA ASN A 178 14.46 6.47 -0.96
C ASN A 178 14.40 7.62 0.05
N ASP A 179 13.24 7.86 0.66
CA ASP A 179 13.04 8.95 1.61
C ASP A 179 13.87 8.76 2.89
N LEU A 180 14.01 7.51 3.35
CA LEU A 180 14.96 7.18 4.41
C LEU A 180 16.38 7.62 4.05
N SER A 181 16.82 7.38 2.81
CA SER A 181 18.17 7.78 2.39
C SER A 181 18.38 9.30 2.49
N PHE A 182 17.36 10.09 2.11
CA PHE A 182 17.40 11.55 2.29
C PHE A 182 17.40 11.95 3.77
N SER A 183 16.52 11.34 4.56
CA SER A 183 16.40 11.64 5.99
C SER A 183 17.64 11.26 6.81
N TYR A 184 18.40 10.28 6.34
CA TYR A 184 19.67 9.87 6.95
C TYR A 184 20.88 10.66 6.42
N GLY A 185 20.70 11.58 5.45
CA GLY A 185 21.78 12.39 4.88
C GLY A 185 22.54 11.71 3.74
N TYR A 186 21.97 10.67 3.14
CA TYR A 186 22.55 9.91 2.02
C TYR A 186 21.64 9.93 0.77
N PRO A 187 21.35 11.10 0.18
CA PRO A 187 20.34 11.24 -0.88
C PRO A 187 20.51 10.25 -2.02
N GLY A 188 19.46 9.43 -2.27
CA GLY A 188 19.42 8.44 -3.34
C GLY A 188 20.27 7.17 -3.09
N GLN A 189 21.03 7.10 -1.98
CA GLN A 189 21.86 5.95 -1.65
C GLN A 189 21.07 4.93 -0.81
N MET A 190 20.03 4.35 -1.40
CA MET A 190 19.14 3.38 -0.74
C MET A 190 19.86 2.14 -0.19
N ALA A 191 21.04 1.81 -0.73
CA ALA A 191 21.88 0.70 -0.27
C ALA A 191 22.93 1.10 0.78
N HIS A 192 22.91 2.36 1.27
CA HIS A 192 23.83 2.79 2.31
C HIS A 192 23.63 1.96 3.59
N PRO A 193 24.70 1.53 4.29
CA PRO A 193 24.59 0.64 5.45
C PRO A 193 23.66 1.15 6.55
N GLU A 194 23.67 2.46 6.86
CA GLU A 194 22.76 3.04 7.86
C GLU A 194 21.30 2.98 7.42
N VAL A 195 21.01 3.20 6.13
CA VAL A 195 19.64 3.10 5.57
C VAL A 195 19.15 1.65 5.64
N LEU A 196 19.99 0.71 5.21
CA LEU A 196 19.67 -0.72 5.29
C LEU A 196 19.49 -1.17 6.75
N GLY A 197 20.36 -0.73 7.66
CA GLY A 197 20.25 -1.03 9.08
C GLY A 197 18.96 -0.51 9.70
N ALA A 198 18.53 0.71 9.34
CA ALA A 198 17.25 1.27 9.77
C ALA A 198 16.05 0.46 9.28
N ILE A 199 16.06 0.02 8.02
CA ILE A 199 15.01 -0.84 7.45
C ILE A 199 14.98 -2.20 8.16
N GLU A 200 16.15 -2.83 8.35
CA GLU A 200 16.24 -4.13 9.02
C GLU A 200 15.76 -4.06 10.47
N HIS A 201 16.16 -3.01 11.21
CA HIS A 201 15.63 -2.73 12.54
C HIS A 201 14.10 -2.55 12.52
N GLY A 202 13.58 -1.75 11.57
CA GLY A 202 12.13 -1.56 11.42
C GLY A 202 11.38 -2.87 11.15
N ILE A 203 11.91 -3.74 10.30
CA ILE A 203 11.34 -5.07 10.02
C ILE A 203 11.28 -5.90 11.30
N GLU A 204 12.37 -5.95 12.07
CA GLU A 204 12.43 -6.68 13.33
C GLU A 204 11.36 -6.18 14.33
N ARG A 205 11.25 -4.84 14.48
CA ARG A 205 10.24 -4.25 15.37
C ARG A 205 8.82 -4.55 14.90
N ALA A 206 8.55 -4.45 13.60
CA ALA A 206 7.24 -4.76 13.03
C ALA A 206 6.83 -6.22 13.31
N LEU A 207 7.75 -7.16 13.12
CA LEU A 207 7.50 -8.57 13.42
C LEU A 207 7.23 -8.81 14.91
N ALA A 208 7.96 -8.12 15.81
CA ALA A 208 7.76 -8.22 17.25
C ALA A 208 6.38 -7.69 17.69
N HIS A 209 5.85 -6.66 17.01
CA HIS A 209 4.51 -6.12 17.24
C HIS A 209 3.38 -6.87 16.48
N GLY A 210 3.72 -7.87 15.66
CA GLY A 210 2.74 -8.61 14.86
C GLY A 210 2.21 -7.84 13.64
N VAL A 211 2.80 -6.70 13.29
CA VAL A 211 2.49 -5.89 12.12
C VAL A 211 3.28 -6.40 10.91
N ALA A 212 2.68 -6.46 9.74
CA ALA A 212 3.36 -6.94 8.54
C ALA A 212 4.39 -5.90 8.03
N PRO A 213 5.70 -6.24 7.96
CA PRO A 213 6.67 -5.31 7.40
C PRO A 213 6.64 -5.32 5.87
N GLY A 214 6.82 -4.13 5.28
CA GLY A 214 6.90 -3.92 3.84
C GLY A 214 8.13 -3.12 3.45
N VAL A 215 8.72 -3.46 2.31
CA VAL A 215 9.89 -2.77 1.73
C VAL A 215 9.81 -2.81 0.22
N LEU A 216 10.27 -1.74 -0.45
CA LEU A 216 10.42 -1.71 -1.90
C LEU A 216 11.50 -2.70 -2.36
N ALA A 217 11.19 -3.52 -3.36
CA ALA A 217 12.16 -4.32 -4.09
C ALA A 217 12.45 -3.67 -5.46
N LEU A 218 13.71 -3.62 -5.85
CA LEU A 218 14.13 -3.07 -7.15
C LEU A 218 14.09 -4.14 -8.27
N ASN A 219 14.16 -5.41 -7.89
CA ASN A 219 14.22 -6.56 -8.79
C ASN A 219 13.80 -7.85 -8.03
N PRO A 220 13.70 -9.02 -8.70
CA PRO A 220 13.35 -10.28 -8.05
C PRO A 220 14.32 -10.73 -6.94
N ASP A 221 15.61 -10.44 -7.07
CA ASP A 221 16.59 -10.81 -6.03
C ASP A 221 16.37 -10.02 -4.75
N ASP A 222 16.06 -8.72 -4.87
CA ASP A 222 15.67 -7.89 -3.72
C ASP A 222 14.37 -8.40 -3.08
N PHE A 223 13.39 -8.84 -3.88
CA PHE A 223 12.16 -9.45 -3.34
C PHE A 223 12.51 -10.67 -2.48
N HIS A 224 13.37 -11.56 -2.97
CA HIS A 224 13.80 -12.75 -2.23
C HIS A 224 14.60 -12.39 -0.97
N LYS A 225 15.49 -11.40 -1.05
CA LYS A 225 16.25 -10.86 0.07
C LYS A 225 15.33 -10.36 1.18
N TRP A 226 14.38 -9.47 0.85
CA TRP A 226 13.49 -8.89 1.85
C TRP A 226 12.49 -9.90 2.42
N ARG A 227 11.98 -10.80 1.58
CA ARG A 227 11.19 -11.94 2.04
C ARG A 227 11.96 -12.79 3.05
N GLY A 228 13.24 -13.07 2.78
CA GLY A 228 14.12 -13.82 3.69
C GLY A 228 14.33 -13.14 5.04
N LYS A 229 14.22 -11.80 5.10
CA LYS A 229 14.26 -10.98 6.33
C LYS A 229 12.90 -10.84 7.01
N GLY A 230 11.85 -11.45 6.49
CA GLY A 230 10.50 -11.45 7.07
C GLY A 230 9.55 -10.41 6.52
N ALA A 231 9.93 -9.62 5.50
CA ALA A 231 9.01 -8.71 4.84
C ALA A 231 7.88 -9.49 4.14
N ARG A 232 6.66 -8.92 4.20
CA ARG A 232 5.44 -9.55 3.67
C ARG A 232 4.71 -8.71 2.64
N TYR A 233 4.94 -7.41 2.62
CA TYR A 233 4.35 -6.44 1.71
C TYR A 233 5.47 -5.85 0.85
N ILE A 234 5.73 -6.45 -0.33
CA ILE A 234 6.95 -6.17 -1.10
C ILE A 234 6.58 -5.73 -2.53
N PRO A 235 6.34 -4.44 -2.75
CA PRO A 235 6.10 -3.92 -4.09
C PRO A 235 7.40 -3.66 -4.86
N MET A 236 7.27 -3.65 -6.20
CA MET A 236 8.22 -3.09 -7.15
C MET A 236 7.59 -1.86 -7.83
N VAL A 237 8.38 -1.11 -8.59
CA VAL A 237 7.90 0.05 -9.35
C VAL A 237 7.66 -0.33 -10.82
N LEU A 238 6.40 -0.29 -11.28
CA LEU A 238 6.02 -0.72 -12.63
C LEU A 238 6.71 0.11 -13.72
N SER A 239 6.79 1.43 -13.56
CA SER A 239 7.47 2.31 -14.53
C SER A 239 8.96 1.99 -14.66
N GLY A 240 9.63 1.56 -13.59
CA GLY A 240 11.01 1.10 -13.60
C GLY A 240 11.18 -0.17 -14.44
N LEU A 241 10.29 -1.15 -14.27
CA LEU A 241 10.29 -2.39 -15.06
C LEU A 241 10.04 -2.11 -16.54
N LEU A 242 9.04 -1.29 -16.87
CA LEU A 242 8.74 -0.88 -18.24
C LEU A 242 9.92 -0.15 -18.89
N GLY A 243 10.52 0.82 -18.16
CA GLY A 243 11.68 1.56 -18.63
C GLY A 243 12.88 0.65 -18.90
N ASN A 244 13.12 -0.34 -18.05
CA ASN A 244 14.18 -1.34 -18.27
C ASN A 244 13.91 -2.19 -19.50
N ALA A 245 12.71 -2.72 -19.65
CA ALA A 245 12.33 -3.52 -20.80
C ALA A 245 12.52 -2.75 -22.12
N LEU A 246 12.06 -1.48 -22.15
CA LEU A 246 12.24 -0.61 -23.32
C LEU A 246 13.71 -0.37 -23.64
N ARG A 247 14.54 -0.02 -22.64
CA ARG A 247 15.98 0.21 -22.86
C ARG A 247 16.67 -1.04 -23.39
N THR A 248 16.40 -2.20 -22.81
CA THR A 248 16.99 -3.47 -23.23
C THR A 248 16.59 -3.81 -24.68
N THR A 249 15.30 -3.64 -25.01
CA THR A 249 14.79 -3.90 -26.38
C THR A 249 15.44 -2.96 -27.40
N VAL A 250 15.52 -1.66 -27.09
CA VAL A 250 16.13 -0.68 -28.00
C VAL A 250 17.63 -0.96 -28.19
N ALA A 251 18.34 -1.28 -27.10
CA ALA A 251 19.76 -1.63 -27.20
C ALA A 251 19.97 -2.87 -28.10
N ALA A 252 19.20 -3.95 -27.86
CA ALA A 252 19.28 -5.17 -28.65
C ALA A 252 18.96 -4.95 -30.14
N ALA A 253 17.90 -4.16 -30.42
CA ALA A 253 17.50 -3.86 -31.81
C ALA A 253 18.49 -2.97 -32.59
N ARG A 254 19.33 -2.20 -31.88
CA ARG A 254 20.33 -1.30 -32.49
C ARG A 254 21.76 -1.91 -32.56
N THR A 255 21.94 -3.06 -31.96
CA THR A 255 23.19 -3.82 -32.10
C THR A 255 23.21 -4.49 -33.48
N PRO A 256 24.23 -4.25 -34.34
CA PRO A 256 24.28 -4.82 -35.68
C PRO A 256 24.42 -6.33 -35.65
#